data_8c02f0d945a65129c40917df2671b9dd
#
_entry.id   8c02f0d945a65129c40917df2671b9dd
#
_cell.length_a   1.000
_cell.length_b   1.000
_cell.length_c   1.000
_cell.angle_alpha   90.00
_cell.angle_beta   90.00
_cell.angle_gamma   90.00
#
_symmetry.space_group_name_H-M   'P 1'
#
loop_
_entity.id
_entity.type
_entity.pdbx_description
1 polymer ?
#
loop_
_entity_poly.entity_id
_entity_poly.type
_entity_poly.pdbx_seq_one_letter_code
_entity_poly.pdbx_strand_id
1 'polypeptide(L)'
;MKNWKKGIALVVAAGLLTIAGAATALAASKTKLDTVTELYWGDDGTTANWEKVDDAYQYEVRLYCNESQVESMKTKKDSLDMEKKMTKEGDYTFKVRALAKSNSKEFTDGYWSEESEETYVSEDFANM
;
A
#
# COMPACT_ATOMS: atom_id res chain seq x y z
N MET A 1 -4.90 17.67 0.06
CA MET A 1 -4.69 17.05 0.09
C MET A 1 -5.19 16.11 0.27
N LYS A 2 -5.43 15.67 0.42
CA LYS A 2 -5.91 14.76 0.69
C LYS A 2 -7.07 14.38 0.04
N ASN A 3 -7.54 14.79 -0.77
CA ASN A 3 -8.63 14.45 -1.42
C ASN A 3 -8.43 13.28 -2.21
N TRP A 4 -7.32 12.87 -2.43
CA TRP A 4 -7.09 11.74 -3.21
C TRP A 4 -7.84 10.55 -2.71
N LYS A 5 -8.17 10.48 -1.55
CA LYS A 5 -8.87 9.36 -1.11
C LYS A 5 -10.12 9.17 -1.75
N LYS A 6 -10.77 10.14 -2.16
CA LYS A 6 -11.95 9.94 -2.74
C LYS A 6 -11.89 9.24 -3.96
N GLY A 7 -10.99 9.42 -4.69
CA GLY A 7 -10.99 8.82 -5.95
C GLY A 7 -11.07 7.36 -5.84
N ILE A 8 -10.50 6.85 -4.92
CA ILE A 8 -10.53 5.50 -4.76
C ILE A 8 -11.81 4.91 -4.65
N ALA A 9 -12.56 5.42 -3.90
CA ALA A 9 -13.80 4.87 -3.67
C ALA A 9 -14.49 4.53 -4.87
N LEU A 10 -14.56 5.33 -5.74
CA LEU A 10 -15.27 5.06 -6.79
C LEU A 10 -14.87 3.99 -7.56
N VAL A 11 -13.80 3.84 -7.73
CA VAL A 11 -13.39 2.87 -8.52
C VAL A 11 -13.96 1.64 -8.16
N VAL A 12 -14.01 1.35 -7.02
CA VAL A 12 -14.55 0.20 -6.63
C VAL A 12 -15.81 -0.04 -7.18
N ALA A 13 -16.61 0.78 -7.01
CA ALA A 13 -17.90 0.59 -7.46
C ALA A 13 -17.85 0.01 -8.77
N ALA A 14 -17.20 0.53 -9.48
CA ALA A 14 -17.19 0.07 -10.77
C ALA A 14 -16.97 -1.32 -10.80
N GLY A 15 -16.16 -1.69 -10.14
CA GLY A 15 -15.90 -3.00 -10.21
C GLY A 15 -17.01 -3.86 -10.14
N LEU A 16 -17.77 -3.57 -9.62
CA LEU A 16 -18.71 -4.45 -9.38
C LEU A 16 -19.48 -4.78 -10.28
N LEU A 17 -19.74 -4.32 -10.67
CA LEU A 17 -20.61 -4.57 -11.42
C LEU A 17 -20.34 -5.44 -12.26
N THR A 18 -20.03 -5.48 -12.33
CA THR A 18 -19.96 -6.15 -13.16
C THR A 18 -20.05 -7.18 -13.13
N ILE A 19 -20.20 -7.46 -12.79
CA ILE A 19 -20.38 -8.30 -12.88
C ILE A 19 -20.85 -8.87 -13.07
N ALA A 20 -21.08 -8.98 -12.98
CA ALA A 20 -21.69 -9.37 -13.09
C ALA A 20 -21.67 -10.13 -13.91
N GLY A 21 -21.96 -10.02 -14.26
CA GLY A 21 -22.35 -10.67 -15.16
C GLY A 21 -21.61 -11.67 -15.37
N ALA A 22 -21.06 -11.49 -15.39
CA ALA A 22 -20.42 -12.28 -15.79
C ALA A 22 -20.50 -13.37 -15.17
N ALA A 23 -20.70 -13.28 -14.46
CA ALA A 23 -20.77 -14.24 -13.87
C ALA A 23 -20.79 -15.34 -14.36
N THR A 24 -21.10 -15.52 -14.58
CA THR A 24 -21.35 -16.52 -15.12
C THR A 24 -20.26 -17.24 -15.21
N ALA A 25 -19.82 -17.08 -15.38
CA ALA A 25 -19.01 -17.75 -15.66
C ALA A 25 -18.08 -18.06 -15.03
N LEU A 26 -17.96 -17.79 -14.88
CA LEU A 26 -17.16 -18.02 -14.59
C LEU A 26 -16.64 -18.20 -13.59
N ALA A 27 -16.78 -18.53 -13.22
CA ALA A 27 -16.39 -19.06 -12.14
C ALA A 27 -15.00 -18.89 -11.87
N ALA A 28 -14.24 -18.90 -12.65
CA ALA A 28 -12.87 -18.82 -12.39
C ALA A 28 -12.40 -17.46 -12.01
N SER A 29 -13.21 -16.47 -12.08
CA SER A 29 -12.75 -15.16 -11.78
C SER A 29 -12.39 -14.96 -10.33
N LYS A 30 -11.32 -14.25 -10.09
CA LYS A 30 -10.93 -13.91 -8.75
C LYS A 30 -11.19 -12.44 -8.51
N THR A 31 -11.29 -12.06 -7.27
CA THR A 31 -11.54 -10.67 -6.90
C THR A 31 -10.22 -10.01 -6.55
N LYS A 32 -10.00 -8.82 -7.09
CA LYS A 32 -8.80 -8.08 -6.76
C LYS A 32 -8.98 -7.49 -5.37
N LEU A 33 -7.96 -7.59 -4.54
CA LEU A 33 -8.03 -7.00 -3.21
C LEU A 33 -8.16 -5.49 -3.31
N ASP A 34 -8.78 -4.88 -2.31
CA ASP A 34 -8.99 -3.43 -2.30
C ASP A 34 -7.67 -2.71 -2.25
N THR A 35 -7.64 -1.51 -2.81
CA THR A 35 -6.47 -0.67 -2.75
C THR A 35 -6.30 -0.15 -1.33
N VAL A 36 -5.08 -0.18 -0.82
CA VAL A 36 -4.80 0.30 0.53
C VAL A 36 -4.99 1.80 0.59
N THR A 37 -5.55 2.29 1.69
CA THR A 37 -5.80 3.72 1.88
C THR A 37 -5.30 4.15 3.25
N GLU A 38 -5.38 5.44 3.51
CA GLU A 38 -5.03 6.02 4.81
C GLU A 38 -3.57 5.75 5.19
N LEU A 39 -2.66 6.04 4.28
CA LEU A 39 -1.26 5.89 4.56
C LEU A 39 -0.76 7.08 5.38
N TYR A 40 -0.01 6.82 6.42
CA TYR A 40 0.56 7.91 7.20
C TYR A 40 1.82 7.45 7.93
N TRP A 41 2.69 8.40 8.22
CA TRP A 41 3.88 8.13 9.01
C TRP A 41 3.52 8.25 10.49
N GLY A 42 4.08 7.38 11.31
CA GLY A 42 3.86 7.47 12.75
C GLY A 42 4.58 8.67 13.34
N ASP A 43 4.40 8.88 14.65
CA ASP A 43 5.01 10.02 15.30
C ASP A 43 6.52 10.00 15.24
N ASP A 44 7.12 8.83 15.09
CA ASP A 44 8.58 8.72 15.01
C ASP A 44 9.09 9.14 13.62
N GLY A 45 8.20 9.33 12.67
CA GLY A 45 8.63 9.73 11.33
C GLY A 45 9.25 8.60 10.52
N THR A 46 9.30 7.39 11.04
CA THR A 46 9.94 6.27 10.36
C THR A 46 9.06 5.04 10.25
N THR A 47 7.93 5.01 10.96
CA THR A 47 7.05 3.86 10.89
C THR A 47 5.92 4.16 9.92
N ALA A 48 5.81 3.35 8.87
CA ALA A 48 4.74 3.50 7.88
C ALA A 48 3.50 2.81 8.41
N ASN A 49 2.35 3.43 8.28
CA ASN A 49 1.08 2.89 8.75
C ASN A 49 0.04 3.01 7.65
N TRP A 50 -0.93 2.10 7.62
CA TRP A 50 -2.00 2.18 6.64
C TRP A 50 -3.22 1.46 7.19
N GLU A 51 -4.33 1.59 6.52
CA GLU A 51 -5.55 0.96 6.95
C GLU A 51 -5.57 -0.47 6.46
N LYS A 52 -5.95 -1.41 7.35
CA LYS A 52 -5.96 -2.80 7.01
C LYS A 52 -6.97 -3.08 5.91
N VAL A 53 -6.64 -3.99 5.02
CA VAL A 53 -7.53 -4.40 3.95
C VAL A 53 -8.06 -5.78 4.27
N ASP A 54 -9.38 -5.97 4.21
CA ASP A 54 -9.97 -7.25 4.47
C ASP A 54 -9.47 -8.26 3.46
N ASP A 55 -9.25 -9.47 3.93
CA ASP A 55 -8.83 -10.58 3.07
C ASP A 55 -7.39 -10.49 2.56
N ALA A 56 -6.65 -9.47 2.91
CA ALA A 56 -5.25 -9.41 2.50
C ALA A 56 -4.45 -10.44 3.28
N TYR A 57 -3.56 -11.14 2.60
CA TYR A 57 -2.70 -12.11 3.25
C TYR A 57 -1.50 -11.39 3.85
N GLN A 58 -0.98 -10.41 3.13
CA GLN A 58 0.11 -9.58 3.62
C GLN A 58 0.16 -8.34 2.75
N TYR A 59 1.12 -7.48 2.98
CA TYR A 59 1.26 -6.24 2.23
C TYR A 59 2.66 -6.11 1.69
N GLU A 60 2.79 -5.44 0.56
CA GLU A 60 4.09 -5.08 0.04
C GLU A 60 4.21 -3.58 0.18
N VAL A 61 5.31 -3.11 0.78
CA VAL A 61 5.52 -1.70 1.04
C VAL A 61 6.75 -1.27 0.27
N ARG A 62 6.64 -0.20 -0.49
CA ARG A 62 7.74 0.29 -1.28
C ARG A 62 8.15 1.66 -0.75
N LEU A 63 9.39 1.82 -0.37
CA LEU A 63 9.90 3.06 0.20
C LEU A 63 10.63 3.86 -0.87
N TYR A 64 10.41 5.17 -0.88
CA TYR A 64 11.06 6.07 -1.81
C TYR A 64 11.78 7.17 -1.05
N CYS A 65 12.90 7.64 -1.59
CA CYS A 65 13.61 8.77 -1.04
C CYS A 65 13.81 9.76 -2.19
N ASN A 66 13.30 10.96 -2.03
CA ASN A 66 13.37 11.98 -3.07
C ASN A 66 12.87 11.41 -4.40
N GLU A 67 11.78 10.64 -4.30
CA GLU A 67 11.09 10.06 -5.44
C GLU A 67 11.81 8.88 -6.11
N SER A 68 12.93 8.44 -5.58
CA SER A 68 13.60 7.25 -6.11
C SER A 68 13.34 6.08 -5.19
N GLN A 69 13.09 4.94 -5.76
CA GLN A 69 12.79 3.76 -4.97
C GLN A 69 13.99 3.32 -4.16
N VAL A 70 13.81 3.06 -2.88
CA VAL A 70 14.87 2.59 -2.02
C VAL A 70 14.78 1.08 -1.87
N GLU A 71 13.62 0.57 -1.51
CA GLU A 71 13.47 -0.85 -1.28
C GLU A 71 12.01 -1.26 -1.20
N SER A 72 11.71 -2.52 -1.50
CA SER A 72 10.39 -3.09 -1.30
C SER A 72 10.47 -4.12 -0.20
N MET A 73 9.49 -4.14 0.68
CA MET A 73 9.47 -5.03 1.83
C MET A 73 8.08 -5.61 1.99
N LYS A 74 7.94 -6.72 2.70
CA LYS A 74 6.64 -7.33 2.92
C LYS A 74 6.37 -7.48 4.41
N THR A 75 5.12 -7.39 4.80
CA THR A 75 4.73 -7.55 6.19
C THR A 75 3.29 -8.02 6.26
N LYS A 76 2.95 -8.74 7.31
CA LYS A 76 1.57 -9.15 7.52
C LYS A 76 0.84 -8.17 8.43
N LYS A 77 1.53 -7.17 8.94
CA LYS A 77 0.91 -6.19 9.82
C LYS A 77 0.47 -4.98 9.00
N ASP A 78 -0.26 -4.08 9.62
CA ASP A 78 -0.68 -2.86 8.95
C ASP A 78 0.26 -1.70 9.27
N SER A 79 1.50 -2.01 9.66
CA SER A 79 2.52 -1.00 9.87
C SER A 79 3.88 -1.65 9.69
N LEU A 80 4.89 -0.84 9.44
CA LEU A 80 6.24 -1.34 9.25
C LEU A 80 7.23 -0.24 9.60
N ASP A 81 8.14 -0.55 10.54
CA ASP A 81 9.16 0.41 10.92
C ASP A 81 10.26 0.34 9.88
N MET A 82 10.54 1.46 9.22
CA MET A 82 11.50 1.49 8.14
C MET A 82 12.76 2.26 8.50
N GLU A 83 12.96 2.55 9.76
CA GLU A 83 14.09 3.35 10.18
C GLU A 83 15.42 2.84 9.62
N LYS A 84 15.63 1.55 9.64
CA LYS A 84 16.91 1.02 9.19
C LYS A 84 17.14 1.16 7.69
N LYS A 85 16.10 1.48 6.95
CA LYS A 85 16.25 1.67 5.51
C LYS A 85 16.33 3.15 5.16
N MET A 86 16.10 4.04 6.12
CA MET A 86 16.06 5.47 5.86
C MET A 86 17.42 6.06 6.23
N THR A 87 18.43 5.69 5.44
CA THR A 87 19.81 5.97 5.79
C THR A 87 20.39 7.20 5.09
N LYS A 88 19.61 7.87 4.28
CA LYS A 88 20.08 9.08 3.61
C LYS A 88 19.18 10.22 3.97
N GLU A 89 19.72 11.44 3.85
CA GLU A 89 18.94 12.61 4.08
C GLU A 89 17.97 12.77 2.92
N GLY A 90 16.75 13.18 3.20
CA GLY A 90 15.79 13.45 2.13
C GLY A 90 14.36 13.30 2.58
N ASP A 91 13.48 13.43 1.60
CA ASP A 91 12.06 13.32 1.84
C ASP A 91 11.63 11.90 1.45
N TYR A 92 11.04 11.20 2.41
CA TYR A 92 10.65 9.83 2.16
C TYR A 92 9.13 9.70 2.05
N THR A 93 8.71 8.83 1.14
CA THR A 93 7.30 8.50 0.99
C THR A 93 7.23 7.00 0.83
N PHE A 94 6.02 6.46 0.92
CA PHE A 94 5.86 5.02 0.68
C PHE A 94 4.53 4.74 -0.01
N LYS A 95 4.46 3.57 -0.65
CA LYS A 95 3.23 3.06 -1.25
C LYS A 95 3.03 1.66 -0.72
N VAL A 96 1.80 1.21 -0.69
CA VAL A 96 1.49 -0.11 -0.18
C VAL A 96 0.49 -0.78 -1.11
N ARG A 97 0.59 -2.08 -1.28
CA ARG A 97 -0.46 -2.83 -1.95
C ARG A 97 -0.75 -4.08 -1.14
N ALA A 98 -1.99 -4.53 -1.19
CA ALA A 98 -2.39 -5.74 -0.51
C ALA A 98 -2.05 -6.92 -1.38
N LEU A 99 -1.57 -7.99 -0.77
CA LEU A 99 -1.19 -9.19 -1.49
C LEU A 99 -2.07 -10.36 -1.09
N ALA A 100 -2.44 -11.16 -2.06
CA ALA A 100 -3.18 -12.38 -1.81
C ALA A 100 -2.19 -13.51 -1.64
N LYS A 101 -2.62 -14.63 -1.06
CA LYS A 101 -1.75 -15.78 -0.98
C LYS A 101 -1.47 -16.22 -2.40
N SER A 102 -0.29 -16.74 -2.64
CA SER A 102 0.08 -17.13 -3.98
C SER A 102 -0.84 -18.21 -4.54
N ASN A 103 -1.43 -19.02 -3.67
CA ASN A 103 -2.31 -20.06 -4.16
C ASN A 103 -3.78 -19.74 -3.90
N SER A 104 -4.11 -18.50 -3.71
CA SER A 104 -5.49 -18.11 -3.44
C SER A 104 -6.36 -18.41 -4.64
N LYS A 105 -7.55 -18.93 -4.40
CA LYS A 105 -8.49 -19.16 -5.47
C LYS A 105 -9.54 -18.07 -5.51
N GLU A 106 -9.57 -17.18 -4.53
CA GLU A 106 -10.55 -16.13 -4.47
C GLU A 106 -10.03 -14.74 -4.75
N PHE A 107 -8.78 -14.49 -4.47
CA PHE A 107 -8.27 -13.11 -4.56
C PHE A 107 -7.00 -12.98 -5.36
N THR A 108 -6.79 -11.80 -5.93
CA THR A 108 -5.52 -11.44 -6.55
C THR A 108 -5.01 -10.18 -5.87
N ASP A 109 -3.74 -9.87 -6.07
CA ASP A 109 -3.11 -8.73 -5.44
C ASP A 109 -3.81 -7.44 -5.83
N GLY A 110 -3.84 -6.50 -4.89
CA GLY A 110 -4.46 -5.20 -5.14
C GLY A 110 -3.54 -4.28 -5.92
N TYR A 111 -4.07 -3.15 -6.32
CA TYR A 111 -3.26 -2.14 -6.98
C TYR A 111 -2.43 -1.41 -5.95
N TRP A 112 -1.35 -0.77 -6.39
CA TRP A 112 -0.56 0.06 -5.49
C TRP A 112 -1.38 1.26 -5.05
N SER A 113 -1.20 1.67 -3.81
CA SER A 113 -1.90 2.82 -3.26
C SER A 113 -1.36 4.11 -3.86
N GLU A 114 -2.01 5.20 -3.52
CA GLU A 114 -1.44 6.50 -3.76
C GLU A 114 -0.23 6.64 -2.86
N GLU A 115 0.65 7.56 -3.18
CA GLU A 115 1.86 7.76 -2.39
C GLU A 115 1.51 8.46 -1.07
N SER A 116 2.19 8.13 0.00
CA SER A 116 1.95 8.76 1.29
C SER A 116 2.46 10.20 1.27
N GLU A 117 2.18 10.92 2.34
CA GLU A 117 2.79 12.22 2.52
C GLU A 117 4.25 12.01 2.86
N GLU A 118 5.04 13.05 2.82
CA GLU A 118 6.48 12.93 3.03
C GLU A 118 6.86 13.01 4.50
N THR A 119 7.96 12.37 4.84
CA THR A 119 8.59 12.57 6.14
C THR A 119 10.04 12.91 5.81
N TYR A 120 10.60 13.91 6.47
CA TYR A 120 11.95 14.34 6.17
C TYR A 120 12.95 13.72 7.14
N VAL A 121 14.05 13.21 6.61
CA VAL A 121 15.12 12.66 7.41
C VAL A 121 16.31 13.58 7.24
N SER A 122 16.83 14.13 8.36
CA SER A 122 17.94 15.04 8.31
C SER A 122 19.24 14.27 8.21
N GLU A 123 20.29 14.97 7.83
CA GLU A 123 21.58 14.34 7.72
C GLU A 123 22.01 13.78 9.07
N ASP A 124 21.76 14.48 10.16
CA ASP A 124 22.19 14.02 11.46
C ASP A 124 21.51 12.70 11.80
N PHE A 125 20.24 12.58 11.54
CA PHE A 125 19.52 11.36 11.85
C PHE A 125 20.04 10.23 10.96
N ALA A 126 20.27 10.50 9.71
CA ALA A 126 20.69 9.46 8.78
C ALA A 126 22.07 8.90 9.16
N ASN A 127 22.86 9.65 9.85
CA ASN A 127 24.18 9.19 10.22
C ASN A 127 24.26 8.60 11.62
N MET A 128 23.14 8.48 12.28
CA MET A 128 23.13 7.85 13.59
C MET A 128 23.15 6.32 13.44
#